data_d57714c679e7d8ad4bedaf23dbfb7607
#
_entry.id   d57714c679e7d8ad4bedaf23dbfb7607
#
_cell.length_a   1.000
_cell.length_b   1.000
_cell.length_c   1.000
_cell.angle_alpha   90.00
_cell.angle_beta   90.00
_cell.angle_gamma   90.00
#
_symmetry.space_group_name_H-M   'P 1'
#
loop_
_entity.id
_entity.type
_entity.pdbx_description
1 polymer ?
#
loop_
_entity_poly.entity_id
_entity_poly.type
_entity_poly.pdbx_seq_one_letter_code
_entity_poly.pdbx_strand_id
1 'polypeptide(L)'
;LVGSEMCIRDRPINEVAESAKQYGAVVAVDGSQALGLVPVKLKESGIDFYVFAGHKTLYGPFGVGGFISEGDISLKPFLVGGTGSDSLNPDMPGQMPGILEPGSPNIVAIAGLHAALEACCDMERQLSQERKFAEYLIEKLKRIDGVLLYLPWDEMKRTGIVSFSIEGYRADEVGMLLDEDYHIAVRTGYQCVPLIHKYLKDEKYGGVIRVGIGRFTKQSELEILINAIEEIAEG
;
A
#
# COMPACT_ATOMS: atom_id res chain seq x y z
N LEU A 1 -4.97 13.57 2.01
CA LEU A 1 -4.92 12.57 3.09
C LEU A 1 -3.74 11.66 2.84
N VAL A 2 -2.75 11.70 3.71
CA VAL A 2 -1.58 10.81 3.64
C VAL A 2 -2.03 9.43 4.11
N GLY A 3 -1.95 8.45 3.23
CA GLY A 3 -2.21 7.05 3.58
C GLY A 3 -1.20 6.56 4.62
N SER A 4 -1.65 5.78 5.59
CA SER A 4 -0.76 5.10 6.53
C SER A 4 -0.34 3.77 5.90
N GLU A 5 0.86 3.70 5.32
CA GLU A 5 1.40 2.47 4.72
C GLU A 5 1.79 1.39 5.74
N MET A 6 1.55 1.64 7.02
CA MET A 6 1.99 0.75 8.10
C MET A 6 0.86 -0.03 8.76
N CYS A 7 -0.35 0.00 8.22
CA CYS A 7 -1.56 -0.62 8.79
C CYS A 7 -1.83 -0.30 10.27
N ILE A 8 -1.12 0.68 10.83
CA ILE A 8 -1.29 1.13 12.22
C ILE A 8 -2.56 1.97 12.35
N ARG A 9 -3.07 2.50 11.24
CA ARG A 9 -4.24 3.36 11.22
C ARG A 9 -5.10 3.03 10.01
N ASP A 10 -6.13 2.28 10.22
CA ASP A 10 -7.22 2.20 9.25
C ASP A 10 -8.00 3.53 9.28
N ARG A 11 -8.40 3.97 8.09
CA ARG A 11 -9.18 5.19 7.95
C ARG A 11 -10.59 4.83 7.56
N PRO A 12 -11.58 5.33 8.27
CA PRO A 12 -12.98 5.13 7.93
C PRO A 12 -13.32 5.98 6.69
N ILE A 13 -12.88 5.51 5.51
CA ILE A 13 -12.95 6.27 4.26
C ILE A 13 -14.39 6.63 3.91
N ASN A 14 -15.34 5.72 4.12
CA ASN A 14 -16.73 5.96 3.79
C ASN A 14 -17.32 7.07 4.67
N GLU A 15 -17.08 7.03 5.99
CA GLU A 15 -17.56 8.05 6.92
C GLU A 15 -16.90 9.41 6.67
N VAL A 16 -15.61 9.41 6.28
CA VAL A 16 -14.91 10.64 5.90
C VAL A 16 -15.50 11.19 4.61
N ALA A 17 -15.76 10.35 3.61
CA ALA A 17 -16.34 10.76 2.35
C ALA A 17 -17.76 11.30 2.55
N GLU A 18 -18.59 10.60 3.30
CA GLU A 18 -19.95 11.04 3.65
C GLU A 18 -19.95 12.41 4.32
N SER A 19 -19.10 12.59 5.33
CA SER A 19 -18.96 13.87 6.01
C SER A 19 -18.49 14.98 5.09
N ALA A 20 -17.52 14.71 4.23
CA ALA A 20 -17.01 15.70 3.26
C ALA A 20 -18.07 16.11 2.23
N LYS A 21 -18.90 15.17 1.78
CA LYS A 21 -19.98 15.43 0.84
C LYS A 21 -21.07 16.36 1.38
N GLN A 22 -21.32 16.34 2.67
CA GLN A 22 -22.26 17.28 3.32
C GLN A 22 -21.84 18.74 3.14
N TYR A 23 -20.55 18.99 2.92
CA TYR A 23 -19.98 20.32 2.66
C TYR A 23 -19.66 20.58 1.19
N GLY A 24 -20.13 19.72 0.29
CA GLY A 24 -19.84 19.84 -1.15
C GLY A 24 -18.38 19.64 -1.53
N ALA A 25 -17.58 19.01 -0.67
CA ALA A 25 -16.17 18.77 -0.93
C ALA A 25 -15.94 17.66 -1.95
N VAL A 26 -14.87 17.79 -2.72
CA VAL A 26 -14.36 16.72 -3.58
C VAL A 26 -13.50 15.77 -2.74
N VAL A 27 -13.74 14.48 -2.90
CA VAL A 27 -13.06 13.43 -2.14
C VAL A 27 -12.12 12.65 -3.06
N ALA A 28 -10.82 12.79 -2.81
CA ALA A 28 -9.79 11.97 -3.46
C ALA A 28 -9.15 11.03 -2.44
N VAL A 29 -9.09 9.75 -2.77
CA VAL A 29 -8.52 8.71 -1.91
C VAL A 29 -7.28 8.13 -2.59
N ASP A 30 -6.15 8.14 -1.87
CA ASP A 30 -5.00 7.32 -2.26
C ASP A 30 -5.24 5.87 -1.82
N GLY A 31 -5.65 5.06 -2.78
CA GLY A 31 -5.91 3.64 -2.63
C GLY A 31 -4.73 2.75 -3.05
N SER A 32 -3.52 3.30 -3.16
CA SER A 32 -2.34 2.56 -3.64
C SER A 32 -2.00 1.30 -2.85
N GLN A 33 -2.45 1.20 -1.61
CA GLN A 33 -2.26 0.01 -0.75
C GLN A 33 -3.55 -0.81 -0.59
N ALA A 34 -4.61 -0.46 -1.30
CA ALA A 34 -5.92 -1.07 -1.08
C ALA A 34 -6.58 -1.59 -2.37
N LEU A 35 -6.42 -0.88 -3.51
CA LEU A 35 -7.05 -1.30 -4.77
C LEU A 35 -6.52 -2.68 -5.19
N GLY A 36 -7.45 -3.59 -5.50
CA GLY A 36 -7.11 -4.99 -5.83
C GLY A 36 -7.02 -5.93 -4.62
N LEU A 37 -7.12 -5.37 -3.38
CA LEU A 37 -7.11 -6.16 -2.14
C LEU A 37 -8.35 -5.88 -1.28
N VAL A 38 -8.69 -4.62 -1.08
CA VAL A 38 -9.85 -4.20 -0.28
C VAL A 38 -10.99 -3.82 -1.24
N PRO A 39 -12.15 -4.48 -1.18
CA PRO A 39 -13.28 -4.13 -2.02
C PRO A 39 -13.76 -2.70 -1.76
N VAL A 40 -13.90 -1.91 -2.81
CA VAL A 40 -14.46 -0.54 -2.77
C VAL A 40 -15.54 -0.39 -3.83
N LYS A 41 -16.70 0.10 -3.43
CA LYS A 41 -17.79 0.43 -4.33
C LYS A 41 -17.83 1.94 -4.56
N LEU A 42 -17.12 2.43 -5.57
CA LEU A 42 -16.94 3.86 -5.81
C LEU A 42 -18.27 4.62 -5.90
N LYS A 43 -19.25 4.07 -6.63
CA LYS A 43 -20.58 4.68 -6.79
C LYS A 43 -21.35 4.90 -5.49
N GLU A 44 -21.10 4.05 -4.50
CA GLU A 44 -21.82 4.07 -3.22
C GLU A 44 -21.02 4.79 -2.12
N SER A 45 -19.70 4.99 -2.33
CA SER A 45 -18.77 5.46 -1.29
C SER A 45 -18.68 6.98 -1.15
N GLY A 46 -19.19 7.73 -2.12
CA GLY A 46 -19.01 9.19 -2.17
C GLY A 46 -17.57 9.64 -2.52
N ILE A 47 -16.74 8.73 -3.01
CA ILE A 47 -15.37 9.01 -3.47
C ILE A 47 -15.43 9.46 -4.92
N ASP A 48 -14.84 10.63 -5.22
CA ASP A 48 -14.77 11.16 -6.58
C ASP A 48 -13.56 10.65 -7.36
N PHE A 49 -12.42 10.49 -6.67
CA PHE A 49 -11.18 10.00 -7.27
C PHE A 49 -10.55 8.93 -6.38
N TYR A 50 -10.25 7.80 -6.97
CA TYR A 50 -9.56 6.71 -6.31
C TYR A 50 -8.23 6.44 -7.02
N VAL A 51 -7.13 6.86 -6.40
CA VAL A 51 -5.78 6.80 -6.97
C VAL A 51 -5.14 5.45 -6.65
N PHE A 52 -4.37 4.91 -7.59
CA PHE A 52 -3.69 3.63 -7.43
C PHE A 52 -2.27 3.62 -7.99
N ALA A 53 -1.46 2.72 -7.48
CA ALA A 53 -0.15 2.36 -8.00
C ALA A 53 -0.20 0.94 -8.57
N GLY A 54 0.17 0.76 -9.85
CA GLY A 54 0.06 -0.53 -10.51
C GLY A 54 0.97 -1.62 -9.90
N HIS A 55 2.12 -1.22 -9.36
CA HIS A 55 3.14 -2.13 -8.83
C HIS A 55 2.98 -2.54 -7.35
N LYS A 56 1.89 -2.13 -6.69
CA LYS A 56 1.60 -2.51 -5.30
C LYS A 56 0.61 -3.68 -5.26
N THR A 57 -0.54 -3.47 -4.67
CA THR A 57 -1.59 -4.49 -4.48
C THR A 57 -2.19 -5.06 -5.77
N LEU A 58 -1.97 -4.39 -6.90
CA LEU A 58 -2.37 -4.88 -8.23
C LEU A 58 -1.34 -5.81 -8.88
N TYR A 59 -0.13 -5.93 -8.30
CA TYR A 59 0.94 -6.81 -8.80
C TYR A 59 1.42 -6.53 -10.22
N GLY A 60 1.16 -5.33 -10.74
CA GLY A 60 1.66 -4.88 -12.05
C GLY A 60 3.11 -4.42 -11.98
N PRO A 61 3.72 -4.10 -13.12
CA PRO A 61 5.08 -3.58 -13.18
C PRO A 61 5.17 -2.14 -12.69
N PHE A 62 6.41 -1.70 -12.40
CA PHE A 62 6.69 -0.30 -12.14
C PHE A 62 6.43 0.57 -13.38
N GLY A 63 6.17 1.87 -13.14
CA GLY A 63 6.02 2.86 -14.21
C GLY A 63 4.60 3.01 -14.73
N VAL A 64 3.61 2.44 -14.04
CA VAL A 64 2.18 2.64 -14.31
C VAL A 64 1.40 2.83 -13.01
N GLY A 65 0.51 3.77 -13.04
CA GLY A 65 -0.47 4.08 -12.00
C GLY A 65 -1.53 4.99 -12.60
N GLY A 66 -2.55 5.30 -11.84
CA GLY A 66 -3.63 6.13 -12.33
C GLY A 66 -4.66 6.43 -11.25
N PHE A 67 -5.79 6.92 -11.70
CA PHE A 67 -6.96 7.06 -10.85
C PHE A 67 -8.23 6.63 -11.59
N ILE A 68 -9.20 6.21 -10.83
CA ILE A 68 -10.56 5.95 -11.27
C ILE A 68 -11.40 7.11 -10.75
N SER A 69 -12.22 7.71 -11.62
CA SER A 69 -13.16 8.78 -11.23
C SER A 69 -14.58 8.34 -11.45
N GLU A 70 -15.46 8.78 -10.57
CA GLU A 70 -16.90 8.66 -10.71
C GLU A 70 -17.52 10.06 -10.75
N GLY A 71 -18.39 10.31 -11.75
CA GLY A 71 -19.06 11.62 -11.95
C GLY A 71 -18.35 12.56 -12.93
N ASP A 72 -18.99 13.72 -13.15
CA ASP A 72 -18.59 14.73 -14.15
C ASP A 72 -17.72 15.84 -13.57
N ILE A 73 -16.69 15.50 -12.81
CA ILE A 73 -15.77 16.51 -12.27
C ILE A 73 -14.82 16.94 -13.39
N SER A 74 -14.95 18.19 -13.80
CA SER A 74 -14.08 18.80 -14.80
C SER A 74 -12.69 19.03 -14.21
N LEU A 75 -11.70 18.34 -14.76
CA LEU A 75 -10.29 18.55 -14.46
C LEU A 75 -9.63 19.39 -15.55
N LYS A 76 -8.65 20.19 -15.14
CA LYS A 76 -7.79 20.93 -16.07
C LYS A 76 -6.45 20.20 -16.20
N PRO A 77 -5.81 20.24 -17.38
CA PRO A 77 -4.48 19.67 -17.53
C PRO A 77 -3.49 20.39 -16.60
N PHE A 78 -2.71 19.64 -15.85
CA PHE A 78 -1.62 20.16 -15.04
C PHE A 78 -0.29 20.13 -15.82
N LEU A 79 -0.11 19.10 -16.64
CA LEU A 79 1.00 18.98 -17.57
C LEU A 79 0.45 19.02 -19.00
N VAL A 80 1.19 19.61 -19.89
CA VAL A 80 0.85 19.70 -21.31
C VAL A 80 2.00 19.14 -22.15
N GLY A 81 1.67 18.52 -23.28
CA GLY A 81 2.66 17.93 -24.18
C GLY A 81 2.01 17.29 -25.39
N GLY A 82 2.80 16.73 -26.28
CA GLY A 82 2.29 16.02 -27.44
C GLY A 82 1.49 14.78 -27.01
N THR A 83 0.36 14.55 -27.68
CA THR A 83 -0.53 13.40 -27.37
C THR A 83 -0.49 12.31 -28.44
N GLY A 84 0.07 12.62 -29.62
CA GLY A 84 0.12 11.71 -30.77
C GLY A 84 -1.24 11.45 -31.45
N SER A 85 -2.32 11.94 -30.91
CA SER A 85 -3.68 11.73 -31.45
C SER A 85 -4.14 12.81 -32.43
N ASP A 86 -3.67 14.05 -32.26
CA ASP A 86 -3.96 15.19 -33.14
C ASP A 86 -2.74 16.10 -33.24
N SER A 87 -1.84 15.76 -34.16
CA SER A 87 -0.53 16.40 -34.29
C SER A 87 -0.60 17.88 -34.81
N LEU A 88 -1.72 18.32 -35.36
CA LEU A 88 -1.92 19.70 -35.82
C LEU A 88 -2.54 20.60 -34.75
N ASN A 89 -3.05 20.02 -33.69
CA ASN A 89 -3.63 20.77 -32.59
C ASN A 89 -2.54 21.04 -31.52
N PRO A 90 -2.22 22.33 -31.24
CA PRO A 90 -1.25 22.72 -30.25
C PRO A 90 -1.77 22.56 -28.80
N ASP A 91 -3.07 22.40 -28.62
CA ASP A 91 -3.70 22.27 -27.32
C ASP A 91 -3.90 20.82 -26.91
N MET A 92 -4.05 20.57 -25.58
CA MET A 92 -4.44 19.27 -25.08
C MET A 92 -5.85 18.90 -25.54
N PRO A 93 -6.14 17.60 -25.75
CA PRO A 93 -7.50 17.15 -26.04
C PRO A 93 -8.50 17.63 -25.01
N GLY A 94 -9.73 17.93 -25.43
CA GLY A 94 -10.77 18.42 -24.53
C GLY A 94 -11.49 17.33 -23.73
N GLN A 95 -11.12 16.06 -23.89
CA GLN A 95 -11.82 14.91 -23.31
C GLN A 95 -10.89 14.01 -22.49
N MET A 96 -11.46 13.41 -21.45
CA MET A 96 -10.80 12.36 -20.67
C MET A 96 -10.62 11.08 -21.52
N PRO A 97 -9.55 10.29 -21.32
CA PRO A 97 -8.42 10.58 -20.43
C PRO A 97 -7.37 11.52 -21.04
N GLY A 98 -7.44 11.78 -22.36
CA GLY A 98 -6.41 12.49 -23.12
C GLY A 98 -6.02 13.87 -22.58
N ILE A 99 -6.97 14.60 -21.98
CA ILE A 99 -6.70 15.91 -21.36
C ILE A 99 -5.65 15.87 -20.25
N LEU A 100 -5.44 14.71 -19.62
CA LEU A 100 -4.52 14.52 -18.49
C LEU A 100 -3.32 13.62 -18.82
N GLU A 101 -3.24 13.09 -20.04
CA GLU A 101 -2.22 12.12 -20.46
C GLU A 101 -1.31 12.68 -21.55
N PRO A 102 -0.43 13.66 -21.22
CA PRO A 102 0.55 14.16 -22.19
C PRO A 102 1.68 13.16 -22.43
N GLY A 103 2.19 13.11 -23.64
CA GLY A 103 3.32 12.28 -24.02
C GLY A 103 2.93 10.88 -24.47
N SER A 104 3.94 10.05 -24.72
CA SER A 104 3.74 8.66 -25.12
C SER A 104 3.51 7.77 -23.91
N PRO A 105 2.43 6.99 -23.87
CA PRO A 105 2.15 6.10 -22.74
C PRO A 105 3.17 4.98 -22.63
N ASN A 106 3.43 4.51 -21.40
CA ASN A 106 4.26 3.32 -21.16
C ASN A 106 3.47 2.05 -21.48
N ILE A 107 3.40 1.71 -22.77
CA ILE A 107 2.61 0.59 -23.28
C ILE A 107 3.04 -0.74 -22.64
N VAL A 108 4.34 -0.92 -22.38
CA VAL A 108 4.88 -2.16 -21.77
C VAL A 108 4.35 -2.31 -20.34
N ALA A 109 4.40 -1.24 -19.54
CA ALA A 109 3.89 -1.29 -18.17
C ALA A 109 2.35 -1.44 -18.14
N ILE A 110 1.64 -0.81 -19.09
CA ILE A 110 0.18 -0.94 -19.20
C ILE A 110 -0.19 -2.39 -19.56
N ALA A 111 0.49 -3.01 -20.53
CA ALA A 111 0.25 -4.41 -20.89
C ALA A 111 0.54 -5.36 -19.71
N GLY A 112 1.62 -5.10 -18.97
CA GLY A 112 1.95 -5.87 -17.76
C GLY A 112 0.90 -5.70 -16.65
N LEU A 113 0.39 -4.48 -16.44
CA LEU A 113 -0.70 -4.24 -15.49
C LEU A 113 -1.99 -4.95 -15.92
N HIS A 114 -2.31 -4.91 -17.21
CA HIS A 114 -3.47 -5.65 -17.76
C HIS A 114 -3.37 -7.14 -17.45
N ALA A 115 -2.24 -7.77 -17.75
CA ALA A 115 -2.01 -9.17 -17.45
C ALA A 115 -2.09 -9.49 -15.94
N ALA A 116 -1.61 -8.59 -15.08
CA ALA A 116 -1.71 -8.73 -13.63
C ALA A 116 -3.15 -8.66 -13.13
N LEU A 117 -3.97 -7.78 -13.73
CA LEU A 117 -5.40 -7.66 -13.43
C LEU A 117 -6.19 -8.89 -13.88
N GLU A 118 -5.89 -9.43 -15.06
CA GLU A 118 -6.48 -10.70 -15.53
C GLU A 118 -6.14 -11.89 -14.62
N ALA A 119 -4.91 -11.91 -14.09
CA ALA A 119 -4.45 -12.90 -13.13
C ALA A 119 -4.95 -12.66 -11.70
N CYS A 120 -5.55 -11.48 -11.44
CA CYS A 120 -6.15 -11.16 -10.15
C CYS A 120 -7.44 -11.95 -9.99
N CYS A 121 -7.44 -12.88 -9.04
CA CYS A 121 -8.57 -13.75 -8.80
C CYS A 121 -9.54 -13.11 -7.77
N ASP A 122 -9.83 -13.80 -6.73
CA ASP A 122 -10.75 -13.46 -5.66
C ASP A 122 -10.08 -12.57 -4.61
N MET A 123 -10.37 -11.26 -4.63
CA MET A 123 -9.82 -10.28 -3.68
C MET A 123 -10.21 -10.58 -2.23
N GLU A 124 -11.42 -11.05 -1.98
CA GLU A 124 -11.89 -11.36 -0.63
C GLU A 124 -11.14 -12.54 -0.05
N ARG A 125 -10.92 -13.57 -0.86
CA ARG A 125 -10.13 -14.73 -0.49
C ARG A 125 -8.67 -14.35 -0.23
N GLN A 126 -8.08 -13.50 -1.08
CA GLN A 126 -6.72 -13.03 -0.91
C GLN A 126 -6.58 -12.25 0.40
N LEU A 127 -7.44 -11.27 0.64
CA LEU A 127 -7.44 -10.48 1.88
C LEU A 127 -7.63 -11.35 3.12
N SER A 128 -8.53 -12.34 3.05
CA SER A 128 -8.74 -13.29 4.14
C SER A 128 -7.50 -14.12 4.43
N GLN A 129 -6.80 -14.58 3.41
CA GLN A 129 -5.55 -15.34 3.57
C GLN A 129 -4.42 -14.48 4.13
N GLU A 130 -4.23 -13.27 3.60
CA GLU A 130 -3.22 -12.34 4.11
C GLU A 130 -3.46 -11.98 5.57
N ARG A 131 -4.72 -11.77 5.98
CA ARG A 131 -5.10 -11.55 7.38
C ARG A 131 -4.76 -12.73 8.28
N LYS A 132 -5.10 -13.95 7.88
CA LYS A 132 -4.77 -15.16 8.65
C LYS A 132 -3.26 -15.31 8.86
N PHE A 133 -2.48 -15.04 7.84
CA PHE A 133 -1.02 -15.09 7.94
C PHE A 133 -0.46 -13.97 8.82
N ALA A 134 -1.02 -12.77 8.72
CA ALA A 134 -0.66 -11.66 9.60
C ALA A 134 -1.00 -11.94 11.06
N GLU A 135 -2.17 -12.50 11.33
CA GLU A 135 -2.59 -12.94 12.67
C GLU A 135 -1.63 -14.01 13.23
N TYR A 136 -1.33 -15.01 12.43
CA TYR A 136 -0.37 -16.05 12.80
C TYR A 136 1.01 -15.47 13.16
N LEU A 137 1.55 -14.58 12.30
CA LEU A 137 2.82 -13.93 12.56
C LEU A 137 2.77 -13.08 13.85
N ILE A 138 1.74 -12.25 14.01
CA ILE A 138 1.57 -11.40 15.20
C ILE A 138 1.50 -12.24 16.47
N GLU A 139 0.76 -13.33 16.47
CA GLU A 139 0.65 -14.22 17.64
C GLU A 139 1.97 -14.86 18.04
N LYS A 140 2.81 -15.17 17.07
CA LYS A 140 4.15 -15.70 17.32
C LYS A 140 5.08 -14.62 17.84
N LEU A 141 5.12 -13.46 17.16
CA LEU A 141 5.97 -12.33 17.56
C LEU A 141 5.64 -11.78 18.96
N LYS A 142 4.38 -11.83 19.37
CA LYS A 142 3.98 -11.44 20.75
C LYS A 142 4.65 -12.28 21.86
N ARG A 143 5.16 -13.45 21.54
CA ARG A 143 5.77 -14.39 22.51
C ARG A 143 7.28 -14.26 22.59
N ILE A 144 7.88 -13.49 21.67
CA ILE A 144 9.32 -13.26 21.65
C ILE A 144 9.62 -12.04 22.52
N ASP A 145 10.41 -12.23 23.55
CA ASP A 145 10.82 -11.16 24.44
C ASP A 145 11.64 -10.12 23.67
N GLY A 146 11.43 -8.84 23.96
CA GLY A 146 12.10 -7.75 23.27
C GLY A 146 11.46 -7.34 21.94
N VAL A 147 10.45 -8.05 21.41
CA VAL A 147 9.73 -7.64 20.19
C VAL A 147 8.58 -6.70 20.52
N LEU A 148 8.58 -5.53 19.90
CA LEU A 148 7.56 -4.49 20.06
C LEU A 148 6.72 -4.41 18.79
N LEU A 149 5.45 -4.75 18.87
CA LEU A 149 4.52 -4.75 17.73
C LEU A 149 3.76 -3.41 17.65
N TYR A 150 3.62 -2.91 16.43
CA TYR A 150 2.80 -1.73 16.11
C TYR A 150 1.54 -2.19 15.37
N LEU A 151 0.45 -2.33 16.12
CA LEU A 151 -0.80 -2.91 15.62
C LEU A 151 -1.89 -1.85 15.43
N PRO A 152 -2.81 -2.01 14.48
CA PRO A 152 -3.98 -1.16 14.36
C PRO A 152 -4.91 -1.35 15.56
N TRP A 153 -5.68 -0.30 15.86
CA TRP A 153 -6.69 -0.32 16.94
C TRP A 153 -7.76 -1.41 16.72
N ASP A 154 -8.18 -1.61 15.48
CA ASP A 154 -9.19 -2.59 15.09
C ASP A 154 -8.54 -3.74 14.31
N GLU A 155 -8.56 -4.92 14.89
CA GLU A 155 -7.95 -6.11 14.29
C GLU A 155 -8.61 -6.52 12.96
N MET A 156 -9.92 -6.27 12.81
CA MET A 156 -10.67 -6.58 11.59
C MET A 156 -10.27 -5.73 10.38
N LYS A 157 -9.56 -4.64 10.62
CA LYS A 157 -9.17 -3.66 9.59
C LYS A 157 -7.73 -3.76 9.14
N ARG A 158 -7.04 -4.87 9.45
CA ARG A 158 -5.66 -5.07 9.00
C ARG A 158 -5.59 -5.71 7.61
N THR A 159 -4.46 -5.52 6.98
CA THR A 159 -4.05 -6.20 5.74
C THR A 159 -2.87 -7.13 6.05
N GLY A 160 -2.19 -7.64 5.04
CA GLY A 160 -0.99 -8.46 5.17
C GLY A 160 0.28 -7.70 5.62
N ILE A 161 0.15 -6.54 6.26
CA ILE A 161 1.30 -5.76 6.72
C ILE A 161 1.45 -5.88 8.24
N VAL A 162 2.65 -6.26 8.69
CA VAL A 162 3.00 -6.34 10.11
C VAL A 162 4.25 -5.51 10.36
N SER A 163 4.18 -4.60 11.34
CA SER A 163 5.29 -3.72 11.70
C SER A 163 5.71 -3.95 13.15
N PHE A 164 7.02 -4.02 13.38
CA PHE A 164 7.59 -4.25 14.71
C PHE A 164 8.97 -3.62 14.84
N SER A 165 9.49 -3.60 16.07
CA SER A 165 10.89 -3.30 16.40
C SER A 165 11.41 -4.35 17.36
N ILE A 166 12.73 -4.49 17.47
CA ILE A 166 13.40 -5.38 18.44
C ILE A 166 14.19 -4.51 19.40
N GLU A 167 14.05 -4.73 20.71
CA GLU A 167 14.82 -4.01 21.72
C GLU A 167 16.32 -4.28 21.57
N GLY A 168 17.10 -3.23 21.70
CA GLY A 168 18.56 -3.32 21.53
C GLY A 168 19.06 -3.13 20.10
N TYR A 169 18.19 -3.22 19.10
CA TYR A 169 18.55 -3.13 17.69
C TYR A 169 17.92 -1.92 17.00
N ARG A 170 18.60 -1.43 15.98
CA ARG A 170 18.02 -0.52 15.01
C ARG A 170 17.30 -1.31 13.90
N ALA A 171 16.28 -0.72 13.31
CA ALA A 171 15.50 -1.39 12.25
C ALA A 171 16.36 -1.75 11.02
N ASP A 172 17.31 -0.89 10.65
CA ASP A 172 18.25 -1.15 9.56
C ASP A 172 19.22 -2.30 9.87
N GLU A 173 19.69 -2.43 11.10
CA GLU A 173 20.54 -3.54 11.54
C GLU A 173 19.82 -4.88 11.44
N VAL A 174 18.59 -4.96 11.95
CA VAL A 174 17.78 -6.18 11.84
C VAL A 174 17.48 -6.51 10.38
N GLY A 175 17.22 -5.50 9.54
CA GLY A 175 17.00 -5.70 8.12
C GLY A 175 18.22 -6.29 7.41
N MET A 176 19.42 -5.86 7.76
CA MET A 176 20.67 -6.42 7.24
C MET A 176 20.86 -7.89 7.68
N LEU A 177 20.68 -8.20 8.96
CA LEU A 177 20.77 -9.57 9.48
C LEU A 177 19.77 -10.49 8.77
N LEU A 178 18.52 -10.06 8.62
CA LEU A 178 17.49 -10.85 7.93
C LEU A 178 17.85 -11.12 6.45
N ASP A 179 18.44 -10.13 5.76
CA ASP A 179 18.83 -10.28 4.35
C ASP A 179 20.08 -11.16 4.19
N GLU A 180 21.14 -10.88 4.96
CA GLU A 180 22.44 -11.53 4.80
C GLU A 180 22.44 -12.98 5.33
N ASP A 181 21.87 -13.21 6.50
CA ASP A 181 21.96 -14.52 7.20
C ASP A 181 20.77 -15.43 6.88
N TYR A 182 19.57 -14.86 6.66
CA TYR A 182 18.35 -15.64 6.48
C TYR A 182 17.73 -15.50 5.08
N HIS A 183 18.26 -14.62 4.22
CA HIS A 183 17.75 -14.32 2.87
C HIS A 183 16.29 -13.86 2.88
N ILE A 184 15.92 -13.06 3.89
CA ILE A 184 14.58 -12.51 4.07
C ILE A 184 14.61 -11.01 3.82
N ALA A 185 13.97 -10.57 2.74
CA ALA A 185 13.83 -9.15 2.43
C ALA A 185 12.66 -8.53 3.20
N VAL A 186 12.95 -7.53 4.02
CA VAL A 186 11.96 -6.70 4.73
C VAL A 186 12.18 -5.22 4.40
N ARG A 187 11.23 -4.39 4.73
CA ARG A 187 11.43 -2.95 4.63
C ARG A 187 11.67 -2.35 6.00
N THR A 188 12.73 -1.54 6.14
CA THR A 188 13.13 -0.92 7.40
C THR A 188 13.04 0.61 7.35
N GLY A 189 13.03 1.27 8.52
CA GLY A 189 13.07 2.71 8.67
C GLY A 189 11.71 3.40 8.72
N TYR A 190 11.68 4.67 8.32
CA TYR A 190 10.51 5.56 8.47
C TYR A 190 9.43 5.38 7.40
N GLN A 191 9.65 4.47 6.46
CA GLN A 191 8.70 4.18 5.37
C GLN A 191 8.38 5.45 4.53
N CYS A 192 7.14 5.52 3.99
CA CYS A 192 6.63 6.71 3.29
C CYS A 192 5.78 7.61 4.19
N VAL A 193 5.83 7.43 5.52
CA VAL A 193 4.96 8.13 6.49
C VAL A 193 5.78 8.65 7.69
N PRO A 194 6.75 9.54 7.49
CA PRO A 194 7.70 9.93 8.54
C PRO A 194 7.04 10.55 9.78
N LEU A 195 5.89 11.20 9.63
CA LEU A 195 5.24 11.88 10.75
C LEU A 195 4.61 10.94 11.78
N ILE A 196 4.28 9.70 11.42
CA ILE A 196 3.66 8.76 12.36
C ILE A 196 4.66 8.29 13.42
N HIS A 197 5.95 8.27 13.09
CA HIS A 197 7.00 7.80 13.98
C HIS A 197 7.13 8.64 15.25
N LYS A 198 6.73 9.94 15.21
CA LYS A 198 6.62 10.79 16.40
C LYS A 198 5.57 10.28 17.40
N TYR A 199 4.51 9.63 16.90
CA TYR A 199 3.46 9.04 17.74
C TYR A 199 3.82 7.64 18.21
N LEU A 200 4.54 6.88 17.40
CA LEU A 200 4.98 5.53 17.73
C LEU A 200 6.15 5.52 18.73
N LYS A 201 6.88 6.63 18.86
CA LYS A 201 8.07 6.77 19.71
C LYS A 201 9.15 5.74 19.39
N ASP A 202 9.27 5.40 18.11
CA ASP A 202 10.19 4.39 17.58
C ASP A 202 11.50 5.00 17.03
N GLU A 203 11.72 6.28 17.26
CA GLU A 203 12.93 7.01 16.81
C GLU A 203 14.22 6.35 17.29
N LYS A 204 14.21 5.82 18.53
CA LYS A 204 15.38 5.11 19.09
C LYS A 204 15.75 3.84 18.33
N TYR A 205 14.78 3.25 17.61
CA TYR A 205 14.98 2.09 16.75
C TYR A 205 15.27 2.46 15.29
N GLY A 206 15.32 3.76 14.96
CA GLY A 206 15.48 4.23 13.58
C GLY A 206 14.26 3.95 12.69
N GLY A 207 13.07 3.88 13.28
CA GLY A 207 11.82 3.49 12.63
C GLY A 207 11.42 2.05 12.91
N VAL A 208 10.73 1.41 11.98
CA VAL A 208 10.19 0.06 12.15
C VAL A 208 10.75 -0.93 11.12
N ILE A 209 10.66 -2.20 11.44
CA ILE A 209 10.78 -3.32 10.52
C ILE A 209 9.36 -3.64 10.03
N ARG A 210 9.16 -3.67 8.70
CA ARG A 210 7.87 -3.96 8.10
C ARG A 210 7.90 -5.21 7.23
N VAL A 211 7.11 -6.18 7.59
CA VAL A 211 6.83 -7.39 6.80
C VAL A 211 5.61 -7.17 5.94
N GLY A 212 5.71 -7.51 4.67
CA GLY A 212 4.60 -7.50 3.71
C GLY A 212 4.21 -8.92 3.32
N ILE A 213 3.05 -9.35 3.74
CA ILE A 213 2.46 -10.64 3.39
C ILE A 213 1.57 -10.42 2.16
N GLY A 214 1.77 -11.18 1.13
CA GLY A 214 1.00 -11.07 -0.11
C GLY A 214 0.47 -12.40 -0.60
N ARG A 215 -0.15 -12.40 -1.78
CA ARG A 215 -0.83 -13.58 -2.34
C ARG A 215 0.08 -14.79 -2.59
N PHE A 216 1.39 -14.57 -2.69
CA PHE A 216 2.37 -15.63 -2.94
C PHE A 216 3.08 -16.11 -1.67
N THR A 217 2.87 -15.45 -0.55
CA THR A 217 3.49 -15.81 0.73
C THR A 217 3.01 -17.19 1.18
N LYS A 218 3.97 -18.01 1.62
CA LYS A 218 3.74 -19.35 2.17
C LYS A 218 3.92 -19.33 3.68
N GLN A 219 3.23 -20.23 4.37
CA GLN A 219 3.37 -20.37 5.82
C GLN A 219 4.81 -20.70 6.21
N SER A 220 5.51 -21.54 5.44
CA SER A 220 6.90 -21.89 5.69
C SER A 220 7.86 -20.69 5.69
N GLU A 221 7.57 -19.66 4.89
CA GLU A 221 8.37 -18.42 4.89
C GLU A 221 8.16 -17.62 6.16
N LEU A 222 6.94 -17.61 6.71
CA LEU A 222 6.66 -17.00 8.00
C LEU A 222 7.34 -17.75 9.16
N GLU A 223 7.40 -19.07 9.09
CA GLU A 223 8.09 -19.89 10.09
C GLU A 223 9.61 -19.61 10.10
N ILE A 224 10.22 -19.47 8.92
CA ILE A 224 11.64 -19.08 8.81
C ILE A 224 11.85 -17.67 9.40
N LEU A 225 10.98 -16.72 9.06
CA LEU A 225 11.05 -15.36 9.59
C LEU A 225 10.90 -15.33 11.12
N ILE A 226 9.97 -16.10 11.69
CA ILE A 226 9.75 -16.15 13.15
C ILE A 226 11.01 -16.67 13.86
N ASN A 227 11.59 -17.76 13.36
CA ASN A 227 12.81 -18.33 13.94
C ASN A 227 13.97 -17.33 13.84
N ALA A 228 14.14 -16.66 12.70
CA ALA A 228 15.17 -15.64 12.54
C ALA A 228 15.00 -14.45 13.52
N ILE A 229 13.78 -14.00 13.74
CA ILE A 229 13.50 -12.92 14.70
C ILE A 229 13.76 -13.38 16.13
N GLU A 230 13.44 -14.61 16.47
CA GLU A 230 13.71 -15.21 17.78
C GLU A 230 15.22 -15.29 18.05
N GLU A 231 16.00 -15.80 17.12
CA GLU A 231 17.46 -15.86 17.20
C GLU A 231 18.10 -14.46 17.34
N ILE A 232 17.61 -13.47 16.56
CA ILE A 232 18.12 -12.08 16.64
C ILE A 232 17.75 -11.44 17.99
N ALA A 233 16.58 -11.72 18.55
CA ALA A 233 16.14 -11.15 19.82
C ALA A 233 16.84 -11.76 21.04
N GLU A 234 17.31 -12.99 20.94
CA GLU A 234 18.08 -13.68 21.98
C GLU A 234 19.56 -13.24 22.02
N GLY A 235 20.09 -12.58 20.96
CA GLY A 235 21.43 -12.02 20.88
C GLY A 235 22.46 -12.99 20.40
#